data_ebe9d6ca2b85cd9ef3917658906269d8
#
_entry.id   ebe9d6ca2b85cd9ef3917658906269d8
#
_cell.length_a   1.000
_cell.length_b   1.000
_cell.length_c   1.000
_cell.angle_alpha   90.00
_cell.angle_beta   90.00
_cell.angle_gamma   90.00
#
_symmetry.space_group_name_H-M   'P 1'
#
loop_
_entity.id
_entity.type
_entity.pdbx_description
1 polymer ?
#
loop_
_entity_poly.entity_id
_entity_poly.type
_entity_poly.pdbx_seq_one_letter_code
_entity_poly.pdbx_strand_id
1 'polypeptide(L)'
;MKGEFMANGPPDVDLIITGDRVIDPSSGLDGPAQIHVTNGKIVSLSDDLPLQSASRHIDATGMIVCPGLIDMHVHVYEWVTNFGLPADDAGVNSGATTIIDQGSAGPWTVGGLKAYVADPAITDVRCFVSANVAGALMGGMEGIVLHNPGMMRIDAIVNSALDYPGFVVGIKSHGEAGGISHWGTEVLEMAVKAAEESKLPLYVHTGELFPVDEQNRPVPASLMERVLPLLRPGDTVAHVYSNMPDGIMGPGDEVPAVVRDAYASGIHFDIGYGINFSYRIARSMMEADILPNTIGSDVHADFNCYHDDSKLDYSMCGAITRLCALGMPLADVISRATLNPARILGEE
;
A
#
# COMPACT_ATOMS: atom_id res chain seq x y z
N MET A 1 -47.05 40.90 -4.18
CA MET A 1 -46.98 39.41 -4.09
C MET A 1 -45.85 38.98 -4.99
N LYS A 2 -44.69 38.68 -4.42
CA LYS A 2 -43.55 38.10 -5.13
C LYS A 2 -43.71 36.58 -5.06
N GLY A 3 -43.93 35.95 -6.20
CA GLY A 3 -44.03 34.53 -6.28
C GLY A 3 -42.66 33.89 -5.99
N GLU A 4 -42.58 33.10 -4.94
CA GLU A 4 -41.50 32.14 -4.72
C GLU A 4 -41.59 31.09 -5.82
N PHE A 5 -40.65 31.10 -6.72
CA PHE A 5 -40.41 29.96 -7.62
C PHE A 5 -39.87 28.84 -6.77
N MET A 6 -40.72 27.93 -6.36
CA MET A 6 -40.33 26.62 -5.86
C MET A 6 -39.83 25.82 -7.06
N ALA A 7 -38.54 25.71 -7.19
CA ALA A 7 -37.93 24.73 -8.12
C ALA A 7 -38.17 23.33 -7.57
N ASN A 8 -39.31 22.70 -7.90
CA ASN A 8 -39.70 21.37 -7.51
C ASN A 8 -39.29 20.35 -8.60
N GLY A 9 -38.04 20.36 -9.01
CA GLY A 9 -37.43 19.27 -9.78
C GLY A 9 -36.48 18.44 -8.92
N PRO A 10 -36.18 17.20 -9.28
CA PRO A 10 -35.07 16.48 -8.63
C PRO A 10 -33.80 17.33 -8.77
N PRO A 11 -32.87 17.25 -7.78
CA PRO A 11 -31.60 17.97 -7.86
C PRO A 11 -30.80 17.54 -9.10
N ASP A 12 -30.06 18.47 -9.69
CA ASP A 12 -29.27 18.21 -10.90
C ASP A 12 -28.12 17.22 -10.63
N VAL A 13 -27.58 17.21 -9.37
CA VAL A 13 -26.53 16.31 -8.91
C VAL A 13 -26.80 15.84 -7.47
N ASP A 14 -26.20 14.72 -7.08
CA ASP A 14 -26.39 14.18 -5.73
C ASP A 14 -25.56 14.94 -4.68
N LEU A 15 -24.32 15.30 -5.06
CA LEU A 15 -23.35 15.93 -4.19
C LEU A 15 -22.50 16.95 -4.95
N ILE A 16 -22.29 18.11 -4.34
CA ILE A 16 -21.27 19.08 -4.73
C ILE A 16 -20.24 19.19 -3.60
N ILE A 17 -18.96 19.13 -3.93
CA ILE A 17 -17.86 19.45 -3.03
C ILE A 17 -17.17 20.69 -3.59
N THR A 18 -17.03 21.73 -2.77
CA THR A 18 -16.31 22.97 -3.12
C THR A 18 -15.05 23.08 -2.28
N GLY A 19 -13.88 23.25 -2.87
CA GLY A 19 -12.61 23.36 -2.16
C GLY A 19 -11.71 24.46 -2.71
N ASP A 20 -10.99 25.13 -1.81
CA ASP A 20 -9.96 26.12 -2.15
C ASP A 20 -8.72 25.46 -2.76
N ARG A 21 -8.47 24.21 -2.39
CA ARG A 21 -7.40 23.42 -2.94
C ARG A 21 -7.85 21.98 -3.18
N VAL A 22 -8.09 21.66 -4.43
CA VAL A 22 -8.36 20.32 -4.93
C VAL A 22 -7.11 19.85 -5.66
N ILE A 23 -6.60 18.70 -5.27
CA ILE A 23 -5.43 18.06 -5.90
C ILE A 23 -5.92 16.80 -6.60
N ASP A 24 -5.88 16.81 -7.92
CA ASP A 24 -6.16 15.64 -8.74
C ASP A 24 -4.95 15.32 -9.63
N PRO A 25 -4.12 14.34 -9.24
CA PRO A 25 -2.92 13.97 -10.00
C PRO A 25 -3.22 13.49 -11.42
N SER A 26 -4.41 12.94 -11.68
CA SER A 26 -4.77 12.40 -12.99
C SER A 26 -4.98 13.49 -14.03
N SER A 27 -5.54 14.62 -13.64
CA SER A 27 -5.76 15.79 -14.50
C SER A 27 -4.64 16.84 -14.39
N GLY A 28 -3.76 16.72 -13.37
CA GLY A 28 -2.75 17.72 -13.04
C GLY A 28 -3.30 18.95 -12.32
N LEU A 29 -4.53 18.88 -11.78
CA LEU A 29 -5.15 19.97 -11.01
C LEU A 29 -4.50 20.10 -9.64
N ASP A 30 -4.09 21.29 -9.26
CA ASP A 30 -3.76 21.72 -7.88
C ASP A 30 -4.23 23.16 -7.70
N GLY A 31 -5.46 23.34 -7.25
CA GLY A 31 -6.07 24.66 -7.09
C GLY A 31 -7.54 24.59 -6.70
N PRO A 32 -8.25 25.73 -6.68
CA PRO A 32 -9.67 25.75 -6.35
C PRO A 32 -10.50 24.99 -7.40
N ALA A 33 -11.48 24.23 -6.95
CA ALA A 33 -12.43 23.58 -7.85
C ALA A 33 -13.72 23.17 -7.15
N GLN A 34 -14.73 22.86 -7.96
CA GLN A 34 -15.96 22.18 -7.58
C GLN A 34 -15.97 20.77 -8.19
N ILE A 35 -16.43 19.82 -7.40
CA ILE A 35 -16.58 18.42 -7.80
C ILE A 35 -18.07 18.08 -7.73
N HIS A 36 -18.63 17.67 -8.86
CA HIS A 36 -20.04 17.26 -8.95
C HIS A 36 -20.12 15.73 -9.06
N VAL A 37 -20.97 15.14 -8.23
CA VAL A 37 -21.15 13.67 -8.16
C VAL A 37 -22.62 13.34 -8.43
N THR A 38 -22.84 12.34 -9.29
CA THR A 38 -24.16 11.77 -9.58
C THR A 38 -24.03 10.24 -9.64
N ASN A 39 -24.93 9.53 -8.95
CA ASN A 39 -24.93 8.07 -8.88
C ASN A 39 -23.56 7.49 -8.45
N GLY A 40 -22.90 8.13 -7.47
CA GLY A 40 -21.62 7.71 -6.93
C GLY A 40 -20.43 7.94 -7.86
N LYS A 41 -20.60 8.69 -8.96
CA LYS A 41 -19.53 8.99 -9.92
C LYS A 41 -19.29 10.47 -10.04
N ILE A 42 -18.03 10.88 -10.13
CA ILE A 42 -17.66 12.25 -10.48
C ILE A 42 -18.07 12.50 -11.94
N VAL A 43 -18.95 13.48 -12.15
CA VAL A 43 -19.45 13.85 -13.50
C VAL A 43 -18.82 15.13 -14.01
N SER A 44 -18.29 15.97 -13.14
CA SER A 44 -17.53 17.18 -13.50
C SER A 44 -16.57 17.60 -12.40
N LEU A 45 -15.46 18.19 -12.81
CA LEU A 45 -14.39 18.72 -11.98
C LEU A 45 -13.83 19.98 -12.66
N SER A 46 -14.07 21.17 -12.11
CA SER A 46 -13.55 22.44 -12.62
C SER A 46 -13.74 23.56 -11.59
N ASP A 47 -13.03 24.64 -11.73
CA ASP A 47 -13.24 25.89 -10.98
C ASP A 47 -14.38 26.76 -11.53
N ASP A 48 -14.78 26.55 -12.78
CA ASP A 48 -15.82 27.34 -13.50
C ASP A 48 -17.04 26.45 -13.87
N LEU A 49 -17.63 25.81 -12.85
CA LEU A 49 -18.85 25.04 -13.07
C LEU A 49 -20.09 25.91 -12.83
N PRO A 50 -21.15 25.75 -13.64
CA PRO A 50 -22.42 26.46 -13.44
C PRO A 50 -23.03 26.06 -12.09
N LEU A 51 -23.74 27.02 -11.47
CA LEU A 51 -24.53 26.72 -10.28
C LEU A 51 -25.57 25.63 -10.61
N GLN A 52 -25.49 24.52 -9.92
CA GLN A 52 -26.44 23.42 -9.98
C GLN A 52 -27.06 23.19 -8.60
N SER A 53 -28.26 22.62 -8.59
CA SER A 53 -28.87 22.16 -7.35
C SER A 53 -28.30 20.78 -6.97
N ALA A 54 -28.02 20.59 -5.68
CA ALA A 54 -27.52 19.33 -5.17
C ALA A 54 -28.31 18.87 -3.94
N SER A 55 -28.48 17.56 -3.77
CA SER A 55 -29.06 16.98 -2.56
C SER A 55 -28.20 17.24 -1.33
N ARG A 56 -26.89 17.29 -1.53
CA ARG A 56 -25.88 17.51 -0.50
C ARG A 56 -24.78 18.44 -1.02
N HIS A 57 -24.30 19.32 -0.14
CA HIS A 57 -23.16 20.19 -0.41
C HIS A 57 -22.12 20.04 0.71
N ILE A 58 -20.86 19.90 0.34
CA ILE A 58 -19.72 19.89 1.26
C ILE A 58 -18.87 21.13 0.93
N ASP A 59 -18.76 22.03 1.90
CA ASP A 59 -17.83 23.14 1.86
C ASP A 59 -16.50 22.67 2.49
N ALA A 60 -15.48 22.52 1.66
CA ALA A 60 -14.12 22.13 2.05
C ALA A 60 -13.15 23.32 2.08
N THR A 61 -13.65 24.53 2.30
CA THR A 61 -12.83 25.74 2.47
C THR A 61 -11.78 25.53 3.56
N GLY A 62 -10.51 25.82 3.28
CA GLY A 62 -9.38 25.61 4.20
C GLY A 62 -8.91 24.14 4.33
N MET A 63 -9.51 23.22 3.58
CA MET A 63 -9.12 21.82 3.53
C MET A 63 -8.46 21.48 2.20
N ILE A 64 -7.75 20.37 2.18
CA ILE A 64 -7.25 19.75 0.94
C ILE A 64 -8.24 18.67 0.53
N VAL A 65 -8.72 18.74 -0.71
CA VAL A 65 -9.54 17.69 -1.32
C VAL A 65 -8.69 16.93 -2.32
N CYS A 66 -8.71 15.61 -2.23
CA CYS A 66 -7.98 14.74 -3.17
C CYS A 66 -8.79 13.45 -3.43
N PRO A 67 -8.43 12.65 -4.43
CA PRO A 67 -8.98 11.31 -4.58
C PRO A 67 -8.82 10.48 -3.31
N GLY A 68 -9.63 9.45 -3.13
CA GLY A 68 -9.51 8.54 -2.01
C GLY A 68 -8.09 7.96 -1.92
N LEU A 69 -7.50 7.99 -0.73
CA LEU A 69 -6.16 7.45 -0.51
C LEU A 69 -6.20 5.92 -0.58
N ILE A 70 -5.19 5.35 -1.21
CA ILE A 70 -4.95 3.91 -1.32
C ILE A 70 -3.71 3.57 -0.50
N ASP A 71 -3.90 2.84 0.59
CA ASP A 71 -2.80 2.35 1.41
C ASP A 71 -2.33 0.99 0.88
N MET A 72 -1.13 0.95 0.33
CA MET A 72 -0.57 -0.24 -0.31
C MET A 72 -0.08 -1.31 0.67
N HIS A 73 -0.05 -1.02 1.97
CA HIS A 73 0.48 -1.95 2.96
C HIS A 73 -0.18 -1.80 4.32
N VAL A 74 -1.08 -2.72 4.63
CA VAL A 74 -1.69 -2.87 5.95
C VAL A 74 -1.80 -4.35 6.32
N HIS A 75 -2.11 -4.63 7.59
CA HIS A 75 -2.43 -5.98 8.08
C HIS A 75 -3.74 -5.94 8.86
N VAL A 76 -4.80 -6.52 8.27
CA VAL A 76 -6.17 -6.39 8.78
C VAL A 76 -6.90 -7.72 9.01
N TYR A 77 -6.18 -8.85 9.03
CA TYR A 77 -6.79 -10.14 9.33
C TYR A 77 -6.88 -10.36 10.85
N GLU A 78 -7.65 -9.49 11.51
CA GLU A 78 -7.89 -9.50 12.95
C GLU A 78 -8.35 -10.89 13.41
N TRP A 79 -7.92 -11.30 14.59
CA TRP A 79 -8.21 -12.60 15.25
C TRP A 79 -7.63 -13.85 14.58
N VAL A 80 -7.22 -13.77 13.33
CA VAL A 80 -6.53 -14.89 12.65
C VAL A 80 -5.02 -14.69 12.72
N THR A 81 -4.56 -13.46 12.53
CA THR A 81 -3.19 -13.08 12.85
C THR A 81 -3.13 -12.41 14.21
N ASN A 82 -2.00 -12.48 14.90
CA ASN A 82 -1.81 -11.82 16.20
C ASN A 82 -1.53 -10.31 16.08
N PHE A 83 -1.38 -9.79 14.87
CA PHE A 83 -1.03 -8.41 14.57
C PHE A 83 -2.05 -7.69 13.69
N GLY A 84 -3.16 -8.34 13.33
CA GLY A 84 -4.21 -7.74 12.53
C GLY A 84 -4.99 -6.66 13.28
N LEU A 85 -5.33 -5.57 12.59
CA LEU A 85 -6.21 -4.49 13.05
C LEU A 85 -7.60 -4.61 12.42
N PRO A 86 -8.65 -3.99 13.03
CA PRO A 86 -9.92 -3.79 12.35
C PRO A 86 -9.71 -3.01 11.04
N ALA A 87 -10.33 -3.49 9.95
CA ALA A 87 -10.14 -2.93 8.62
C ALA A 87 -10.51 -1.43 8.53
N ASP A 88 -11.62 -1.02 9.15
CA ASP A 88 -12.06 0.38 9.10
C ASP A 88 -11.18 1.30 9.94
N ASP A 89 -10.50 0.79 10.98
CA ASP A 89 -9.52 1.57 11.75
C ASP A 89 -8.26 1.84 10.92
N ALA A 90 -7.75 0.83 10.20
CA ALA A 90 -6.65 1.00 9.26
C ALA A 90 -7.04 1.83 8.02
N GLY A 91 -8.32 1.76 7.62
CA GLY A 91 -8.87 2.37 6.42
C GLY A 91 -9.51 3.74 6.65
N VAL A 92 -10.83 3.83 6.49
CA VAL A 92 -11.59 5.10 6.46
C VAL A 92 -11.42 5.94 7.72
N ASN A 93 -11.27 5.32 8.89
CA ASN A 93 -11.04 6.03 10.15
C ASN A 93 -9.63 6.66 10.23
N SER A 94 -8.68 6.19 9.43
CA SER A 94 -7.30 6.70 9.31
C SER A 94 -7.03 7.50 8.04
N GLY A 95 -8.06 7.70 7.19
CA GLY A 95 -8.01 8.55 5.99
C GLY A 95 -7.77 7.82 4.68
N ALA A 96 -7.64 6.48 4.66
CA ALA A 96 -7.57 5.67 3.45
C ALA A 96 -8.94 5.10 3.09
N THR A 97 -9.36 5.24 1.84
CA THR A 97 -10.63 4.66 1.35
C THR A 97 -10.47 3.26 0.80
N THR A 98 -9.27 2.91 0.37
CA THR A 98 -8.86 1.59 -0.09
C THR A 98 -7.60 1.17 0.64
N ILE A 99 -7.55 -0.07 1.10
CA ILE A 99 -6.40 -0.64 1.79
C ILE A 99 -6.05 -2.01 1.22
N ILE A 100 -4.76 -2.31 1.18
CA ILE A 100 -4.25 -3.57 0.63
C ILE A 100 -3.61 -4.38 1.76
N ASP A 101 -4.26 -5.47 2.16
CA ASP A 101 -3.67 -6.42 3.10
C ASP A 101 -2.48 -7.12 2.47
N GLN A 102 -1.32 -7.01 3.10
CA GLN A 102 -0.06 -7.53 2.57
C GLN A 102 0.29 -8.90 3.14
N GLY A 103 -0.48 -9.90 2.73
CA GLY A 103 -0.15 -11.30 3.00
C GLY A 103 -0.52 -11.82 4.38
N SER A 104 -1.40 -11.14 5.12
CA SER A 104 -1.96 -11.71 6.34
C SER A 104 -2.68 -13.01 6.05
N ALA A 105 -3.36 -13.12 4.90
CA ALA A 105 -3.96 -14.35 4.40
C ALA A 105 -3.09 -15.02 3.33
N GLY A 106 -3.02 -16.35 3.37
CA GLY A 106 -2.51 -17.19 2.28
C GLY A 106 -3.65 -17.81 1.47
N PRO A 107 -3.35 -18.59 0.41
CA PRO A 107 -4.35 -19.20 -0.44
C PRO A 107 -5.43 -20.02 0.27
N TRP A 108 -5.10 -20.63 1.40
CA TRP A 108 -6.06 -21.45 2.17
C TRP A 108 -6.92 -20.64 3.12
N THR A 109 -6.56 -19.40 3.40
CA THR A 109 -7.22 -18.54 4.40
C THR A 109 -7.82 -17.27 3.81
N VAL A 110 -7.54 -16.95 2.53
CA VAL A 110 -7.98 -15.72 1.86
C VAL A 110 -9.51 -15.60 1.77
N GLY A 111 -10.23 -16.71 1.63
CA GLY A 111 -11.69 -16.71 1.64
C GLY A 111 -12.27 -16.22 2.98
N GLY A 112 -11.59 -16.51 4.09
CA GLY A 112 -11.96 -16.00 5.42
C GLY A 112 -11.69 -14.50 5.55
N LEU A 113 -10.54 -14.01 5.07
CA LEU A 113 -10.24 -12.57 5.02
C LEU A 113 -11.32 -11.83 4.23
N LYS A 114 -11.71 -12.36 3.06
CA LYS A 114 -12.79 -11.75 2.27
C LYS A 114 -14.11 -11.72 3.03
N ALA A 115 -14.59 -12.88 3.48
CA ALA A 115 -15.95 -13.03 4.03
C ALA A 115 -16.13 -12.35 5.39
N TYR A 116 -15.11 -12.32 6.24
CA TYR A 116 -15.24 -11.88 7.63
C TYR A 116 -14.59 -10.51 7.90
N VAL A 117 -13.73 -10.02 7.01
CA VAL A 117 -13.07 -8.73 7.16
C VAL A 117 -13.44 -7.78 6.02
N ALA A 118 -13.21 -8.17 4.77
CA ALA A 118 -13.41 -7.27 3.63
C ALA A 118 -14.89 -6.99 3.33
N ASP A 119 -15.73 -8.05 3.23
CA ASP A 119 -17.14 -7.87 2.87
C ASP A 119 -17.97 -7.05 3.89
N PRO A 120 -17.74 -7.13 5.23
CA PRO A 120 -18.44 -6.30 6.19
C PRO A 120 -17.85 -4.89 6.38
N ALA A 121 -16.62 -4.61 5.92
CA ALA A 121 -15.97 -3.32 6.10
C ALA A 121 -16.61 -2.21 5.26
N ILE A 122 -16.54 -0.96 5.75
CA ILE A 122 -16.88 0.24 4.98
C ILE A 122 -15.74 0.56 4.00
N THR A 123 -14.51 0.32 4.44
CA THR A 123 -13.28 0.46 3.65
C THR A 123 -13.24 -0.56 2.52
N ASP A 124 -12.81 -0.16 1.32
CA ASP A 124 -12.49 -1.11 0.24
C ASP A 124 -11.21 -1.86 0.60
N VAL A 125 -11.35 -3.13 0.98
CA VAL A 125 -10.24 -4.00 1.37
C VAL A 125 -9.90 -4.94 0.23
N ARG A 126 -8.63 -4.98 -0.16
CA ARG A 126 -8.07 -5.92 -1.13
C ARG A 126 -6.87 -6.63 -0.54
N CYS A 127 -6.36 -7.64 -1.24
CA CYS A 127 -5.32 -8.52 -0.71
C CYS A 127 -4.23 -8.81 -1.75
N PHE A 128 -2.97 -8.66 -1.32
CA PHE A 128 -1.85 -9.40 -1.89
C PHE A 128 -1.72 -10.70 -1.10
N VAL A 129 -2.09 -11.82 -1.71
CA VAL A 129 -2.10 -13.11 -1.03
C VAL A 129 -0.67 -13.56 -0.71
N SER A 130 -0.44 -14.06 0.51
CA SER A 130 0.88 -14.59 0.88
C SER A 130 1.29 -15.74 -0.04
N ALA A 131 2.56 -15.79 -0.38
CA ALA A 131 3.16 -16.94 -1.04
C ALA A 131 3.09 -18.22 -0.18
N ASN A 132 3.03 -18.09 1.15
CA ASN A 132 2.75 -19.19 2.08
C ASN A 132 1.26 -19.51 2.10
N VAL A 133 0.90 -20.80 2.05
CA VAL A 133 -0.51 -21.24 1.96
C VAL A 133 -1.40 -20.81 3.12
N ALA A 134 -0.85 -20.64 4.31
CA ALA A 134 -1.60 -20.23 5.51
C ALA A 134 -1.66 -18.71 5.72
N GLY A 135 -0.71 -17.96 5.13
CA GLY A 135 -0.51 -16.55 5.41
C GLY A 135 0.39 -16.29 6.63
N ALA A 136 0.45 -15.05 7.06
CA ALA A 136 1.35 -14.59 8.13
C ALA A 136 0.69 -14.70 9.51
N LEU A 137 0.43 -15.89 10.01
CA LEU A 137 -0.35 -16.14 11.23
C LEU A 137 0.25 -15.49 12.49
N MET A 138 1.58 -15.41 12.61
CA MET A 138 2.29 -14.97 13.82
C MET A 138 3.26 -13.81 13.56
N GLY A 139 2.93 -12.88 12.68
CA GLY A 139 3.81 -11.76 12.33
C GLY A 139 5.19 -12.17 11.80
N GLY A 140 5.50 -13.44 11.84
CA GLY A 140 6.76 -14.02 11.39
C GLY A 140 7.92 -13.92 12.39
N MET A 141 7.79 -13.17 13.48
CA MET A 141 8.89 -12.94 14.42
C MET A 141 9.23 -14.14 15.30
N GLU A 142 8.31 -15.09 15.47
CA GLU A 142 8.49 -16.26 16.32
C GLU A 142 8.87 -17.54 15.55
N GLY A 143 8.88 -17.50 14.22
CA GLY A 143 9.17 -18.69 13.44
C GLY A 143 9.41 -18.44 11.96
N ILE A 144 10.13 -19.37 11.35
CA ILE A 144 10.54 -19.33 9.95
C ILE A 144 9.52 -20.00 9.00
N VAL A 145 8.30 -20.27 9.48
CA VAL A 145 7.29 -21.04 8.72
C VAL A 145 6.89 -20.32 7.42
N LEU A 146 6.84 -19.00 7.44
CA LEU A 146 6.50 -18.16 6.27
C LEU A 146 7.44 -18.41 5.07
N HIS A 147 8.71 -18.69 5.34
CA HIS A 147 9.74 -18.88 4.31
C HIS A 147 9.98 -20.34 3.96
N ASN A 148 9.26 -21.29 4.58
CA ASN A 148 9.46 -22.71 4.29
C ASN A 148 8.91 -23.07 2.90
N PRO A 149 9.73 -23.50 1.93
CA PRO A 149 9.28 -23.90 0.61
C PRO A 149 8.19 -24.99 0.63
N GLY A 150 8.22 -25.87 1.65
CA GLY A 150 7.19 -26.89 1.85
C GLY A 150 5.80 -26.36 2.17
N MET A 151 5.69 -25.08 2.54
CA MET A 151 4.43 -24.38 2.79
C MET A 151 3.99 -23.51 1.60
N MET A 152 4.61 -23.68 0.44
CA MET A 152 4.25 -22.98 -0.78
C MET A 152 3.57 -23.90 -1.79
N ARG A 153 2.53 -23.40 -2.44
CA ARG A 153 1.78 -24.11 -3.47
C ARG A 153 1.44 -23.12 -4.58
N ILE A 154 2.22 -23.13 -5.66
CA ILE A 154 2.01 -22.22 -6.81
C ILE A 154 0.60 -22.36 -7.36
N ASP A 155 0.13 -23.60 -7.53
CA ASP A 155 -1.23 -23.89 -7.98
C ASP A 155 -2.32 -23.27 -7.07
N ALA A 156 -2.15 -23.32 -5.75
CA ALA A 156 -3.09 -22.72 -4.82
C ALA A 156 -3.08 -21.17 -4.88
N ILE A 157 -1.90 -20.56 -5.05
CA ILE A 157 -1.75 -19.11 -5.20
C ILE A 157 -2.47 -18.66 -6.49
N VAL A 158 -2.20 -19.32 -7.61
CA VAL A 158 -2.84 -19.00 -8.90
C VAL A 158 -4.36 -19.17 -8.82
N ASN A 159 -4.83 -20.27 -8.21
CA ASN A 159 -6.26 -20.50 -8.04
C ASN A 159 -6.91 -19.44 -7.15
N SER A 160 -6.26 -18.97 -6.10
CA SER A 160 -6.82 -17.90 -5.26
C SER A 160 -7.07 -16.60 -6.02
N ALA A 161 -6.20 -16.27 -6.99
CA ALA A 161 -6.39 -15.12 -7.85
C ALA A 161 -7.59 -15.30 -8.81
N LEU A 162 -7.81 -16.52 -9.28
CA LEU A 162 -8.95 -16.85 -10.16
C LEU A 162 -10.28 -16.94 -9.41
N ASP A 163 -10.25 -17.43 -8.16
CA ASP A 163 -11.44 -17.62 -7.32
C ASP A 163 -11.94 -16.29 -6.70
N TYR A 164 -11.03 -15.33 -6.51
CA TYR A 164 -11.34 -14.03 -5.89
C TYR A 164 -10.89 -12.84 -6.76
N PRO A 165 -11.40 -12.72 -8.00
CA PRO A 165 -11.00 -11.66 -8.92
C PRO A 165 -11.36 -10.27 -8.35
N GLY A 166 -10.43 -9.30 -8.48
CA GLY A 166 -10.59 -7.95 -7.96
C GLY A 166 -10.39 -7.83 -6.44
N PHE A 167 -10.43 -8.92 -5.69
CA PHE A 167 -10.04 -8.95 -4.28
C PHE A 167 -8.59 -9.37 -4.10
N VAL A 168 -8.16 -10.48 -4.70
CA VAL A 168 -6.75 -10.85 -4.78
C VAL A 168 -6.14 -10.10 -5.95
N VAL A 169 -5.32 -9.08 -5.65
CA VAL A 169 -4.75 -8.15 -6.64
C VAL A 169 -3.24 -8.25 -6.77
N GLY A 170 -2.61 -9.15 -6.02
CA GLY A 170 -1.17 -9.38 -6.06
C GLY A 170 -0.72 -10.54 -5.16
N ILE A 171 0.58 -10.76 -5.11
CA ILE A 171 1.22 -11.80 -4.30
C ILE A 171 2.22 -11.14 -3.35
N LYS A 172 2.22 -11.54 -2.08
CA LYS A 172 3.19 -11.12 -1.07
C LYS A 172 4.25 -12.17 -0.85
N SER A 173 5.52 -11.76 -0.89
CA SER A 173 6.66 -12.59 -0.52
C SER A 173 7.69 -11.79 0.27
N HIS A 174 8.79 -12.43 0.62
CA HIS A 174 9.85 -11.86 1.43
C HIS A 174 11.21 -12.15 0.80
N GLY A 175 12.07 -11.14 0.76
CA GLY A 175 13.45 -11.21 0.28
C GLY A 175 14.40 -10.74 1.38
N GLU A 176 14.34 -11.37 2.57
CA GLU A 176 15.06 -10.95 3.76
C GLU A 176 16.00 -12.03 4.29
N ALA A 177 16.92 -11.65 5.19
CA ALA A 177 18.03 -12.47 5.63
C ALA A 177 17.60 -13.77 6.30
N GLY A 178 16.53 -13.77 7.11
CA GLY A 178 16.06 -14.96 7.83
C GLY A 178 15.69 -16.08 6.86
N GLY A 179 14.80 -15.80 5.92
CA GLY A 179 14.38 -16.77 4.91
C GLY A 179 15.53 -17.25 4.03
N ILE A 180 16.35 -16.32 3.54
CA ILE A 180 17.47 -16.63 2.62
C ILE A 180 18.58 -17.41 3.32
N SER A 181 18.82 -17.17 4.61
CA SER A 181 19.81 -17.95 5.35
C SER A 181 19.45 -19.44 5.51
N HIS A 182 18.14 -19.75 5.56
CA HIS A 182 17.66 -21.12 5.72
C HIS A 182 17.45 -21.86 4.38
N TRP A 183 16.90 -21.18 3.37
CA TRP A 183 16.46 -21.83 2.11
C TRP A 183 16.95 -21.14 0.84
N GLY A 184 17.88 -20.19 0.96
CA GLY A 184 18.29 -19.42 -0.21
C GLY A 184 17.14 -18.59 -0.78
N THR A 185 17.12 -18.44 -2.10
CA THR A 185 16.11 -17.66 -2.83
C THR A 185 14.87 -18.45 -3.25
N GLU A 186 14.78 -19.74 -2.89
CA GLU A 186 13.76 -20.66 -3.41
C GLU A 186 12.33 -20.15 -3.22
N VAL A 187 11.99 -19.63 -2.04
CA VAL A 187 10.64 -19.09 -1.77
C VAL A 187 10.32 -17.90 -2.67
N LEU A 188 11.29 -17.00 -2.87
CA LEU A 188 11.12 -15.85 -3.73
C LEU A 188 10.97 -16.26 -5.21
N GLU A 189 11.78 -17.21 -5.67
CA GLU A 189 11.69 -17.77 -7.04
C GLU A 189 10.32 -18.43 -7.29
N MET A 190 9.80 -19.17 -6.31
CA MET A 190 8.46 -19.74 -6.38
C MET A 190 7.36 -18.67 -6.43
N ALA A 191 7.52 -17.58 -5.66
CA ALA A 191 6.58 -16.45 -5.66
C ALA A 191 6.60 -15.70 -7.01
N VAL A 192 7.79 -15.47 -7.59
CA VAL A 192 7.92 -14.89 -8.94
C VAL A 192 7.20 -15.76 -9.96
N LYS A 193 7.41 -17.08 -9.91
CA LYS A 193 6.73 -18.01 -10.82
C LYS A 193 5.19 -17.96 -10.66
N ALA A 194 4.69 -17.93 -9.42
CA ALA A 194 3.25 -17.77 -9.18
C ALA A 194 2.70 -16.45 -9.73
N ALA A 195 3.49 -15.37 -9.60
CA ALA A 195 3.15 -14.05 -10.12
C ALA A 195 3.13 -14.00 -11.66
N GLU A 196 4.04 -14.72 -12.31
CA GLU A 196 4.02 -14.90 -13.78
C GLU A 196 2.80 -15.67 -14.24
N GLU A 197 2.50 -16.82 -13.61
CA GLU A 197 1.37 -17.66 -13.98
C GLU A 197 0.02 -16.99 -13.74
N SER A 198 -0.13 -16.23 -12.64
CA SER A 198 -1.36 -15.47 -12.32
C SER A 198 -1.45 -14.13 -13.05
N LYS A 199 -0.36 -13.63 -13.63
CA LYS A 199 -0.22 -12.29 -14.21
C LYS A 199 -0.49 -11.16 -13.21
N LEU A 200 -0.20 -11.39 -11.95
CA LEU A 200 -0.32 -10.41 -10.88
C LEU A 200 1.04 -9.83 -10.49
N PRO A 201 1.08 -8.61 -9.93
CA PRO A 201 2.30 -8.05 -9.37
C PRO A 201 2.74 -8.80 -8.11
N LEU A 202 4.04 -8.80 -7.85
CA LEU A 202 4.64 -9.29 -6.63
C LEU A 202 5.00 -8.10 -5.73
N TYR A 203 4.80 -8.24 -4.43
CA TYR A 203 5.21 -7.27 -3.41
C TYR A 203 6.13 -7.95 -2.42
N VAL A 204 7.35 -7.46 -2.27
CA VAL A 204 8.42 -8.14 -1.53
C VAL A 204 8.86 -7.32 -0.33
N HIS A 205 8.75 -7.91 0.86
CA HIS A 205 9.34 -7.38 2.09
C HIS A 205 10.87 -7.45 2.03
N THR A 206 11.55 -6.40 2.48
CA THR A 206 13.00 -6.34 2.66
C THR A 206 13.36 -5.79 4.04
N GLY A 207 14.54 -6.13 4.54
CA GLY A 207 14.95 -5.85 5.91
C GLY A 207 14.69 -7.04 6.84
N GLU A 208 15.61 -7.28 7.77
CA GLU A 208 15.56 -8.43 8.67
C GLU A 208 14.33 -8.38 9.58
N LEU A 209 13.51 -9.42 9.54
CA LEU A 209 12.31 -9.57 10.36
C LEU A 209 12.28 -10.94 11.07
N PHE A 210 12.77 -11.98 10.43
CA PHE A 210 12.71 -13.36 10.89
C PHE A 210 14.05 -13.84 11.48
N PRO A 211 14.03 -14.88 12.34
CA PRO A 211 15.26 -15.47 12.85
C PRO A 211 16.21 -15.90 11.74
N VAL A 212 17.45 -15.47 11.84
CA VAL A 212 18.50 -15.74 10.85
C VAL A 212 19.33 -16.95 11.29
N ASP A 213 19.62 -17.85 10.38
CA ASP A 213 20.69 -18.84 10.57
C ASP A 213 22.06 -18.14 10.42
N GLU A 214 22.69 -17.81 11.54
CA GLU A 214 23.93 -17.06 11.56
C GLU A 214 25.10 -17.77 10.86
N GLN A 215 25.05 -19.09 10.68
CA GLN A 215 26.08 -19.83 9.94
C GLN A 215 25.98 -19.58 8.42
N ASN A 216 24.78 -19.33 7.94
CA ASN A 216 24.46 -19.09 6.54
C ASN A 216 23.97 -17.67 6.25
N ARG A 217 24.16 -16.74 7.21
CA ARG A 217 23.76 -15.34 7.02
C ARG A 217 24.39 -14.78 5.74
N PRO A 218 23.60 -14.29 4.80
CA PRO A 218 24.16 -13.62 3.63
C PRO A 218 24.93 -12.37 4.06
N VAL A 219 25.99 -12.06 3.35
CA VAL A 219 26.69 -10.78 3.57
C VAL A 219 25.73 -9.65 3.27
N PRO A 220 25.53 -8.67 4.16
CA PRO A 220 24.51 -7.64 4.01
C PRO A 220 24.53 -6.93 2.65
N ALA A 221 25.71 -6.58 2.15
CA ALA A 221 25.88 -5.96 0.84
C ALA A 221 25.48 -6.84 -0.34
N SER A 222 25.47 -8.19 -0.16
CA SER A 222 25.11 -9.13 -1.23
C SER A 222 23.66 -9.59 -1.19
N LEU A 223 22.90 -9.28 -0.14
CA LEU A 223 21.52 -9.73 -0.04
C LEU A 223 20.65 -9.17 -1.16
N MET A 224 20.70 -7.87 -1.38
CA MET A 224 19.93 -7.22 -2.45
C MET A 224 20.45 -7.61 -3.85
N GLU A 225 21.74 -7.95 -4.00
CA GLU A 225 22.28 -8.53 -5.24
C GLU A 225 21.69 -9.89 -5.58
N ARG A 226 21.17 -10.62 -4.58
CA ARG A 226 20.49 -11.91 -4.78
C ARG A 226 18.97 -11.76 -4.95
N VAL A 227 18.36 -10.74 -4.36
CA VAL A 227 16.91 -10.52 -4.33
C VAL A 227 16.43 -9.72 -5.54
N LEU A 228 17.00 -8.54 -5.76
CA LEU A 228 16.47 -7.60 -6.75
C LEU A 228 16.53 -8.13 -8.20
N PRO A 229 17.56 -8.86 -8.65
CA PRO A 229 17.59 -9.42 -10.00
C PRO A 229 16.53 -10.50 -10.29
N LEU A 230 15.87 -11.04 -9.27
CA LEU A 230 14.78 -12.01 -9.44
C LEU A 230 13.44 -11.32 -9.75
N LEU A 231 13.31 -10.04 -9.43
CA LEU A 231 12.06 -9.29 -9.57
C LEU A 231 11.87 -8.80 -11.01
N ARG A 232 10.60 -8.61 -11.38
CA ARG A 232 10.19 -8.18 -12.71
C ARG A 232 9.82 -6.70 -12.71
N PRO A 233 9.93 -5.99 -13.83
CA PRO A 233 9.31 -4.68 -13.98
C PRO A 233 7.83 -4.73 -13.57
N GLY A 234 7.39 -3.82 -12.70
CA GLY A 234 6.06 -3.81 -12.11
C GLY A 234 5.91 -4.52 -10.76
N ASP A 235 6.89 -5.34 -10.35
CA ASP A 235 6.95 -5.84 -8.98
C ASP A 235 7.35 -4.72 -8.02
N THR A 236 6.99 -4.84 -6.74
CA THR A 236 7.23 -3.80 -5.73
C THR A 236 8.14 -4.30 -4.61
N VAL A 237 9.09 -3.48 -4.20
CA VAL A 237 9.93 -3.69 -3.01
C VAL A 237 9.45 -2.77 -1.90
N ALA A 238 9.19 -3.34 -0.72
CA ALA A 238 8.75 -2.62 0.46
C ALA A 238 9.90 -2.16 1.35
N HIS A 239 9.60 -1.20 2.22
CA HIS A 239 10.47 -0.69 3.28
C HIS A 239 11.75 -0.01 2.76
N VAL A 240 11.63 0.66 1.59
CA VAL A 240 12.80 1.26 0.94
C VAL A 240 13.42 2.41 1.73
N TYR A 241 12.69 3.03 2.67
CA TYR A 241 13.20 4.07 3.56
C TYR A 241 13.41 3.57 5.00
N SER A 242 13.57 2.27 5.18
CA SER A 242 13.76 1.65 6.47
C SER A 242 15.23 1.55 6.89
N ASN A 243 15.48 1.63 8.19
CA ASN A 243 16.77 1.34 8.81
C ASN A 243 16.87 -0.09 9.36
N MET A 244 15.99 -0.99 8.96
CA MET A 244 16.08 -2.40 9.34
C MET A 244 17.44 -2.98 8.89
N PRO A 245 18.06 -3.84 9.73
CA PRO A 245 19.22 -4.58 9.30
C PRO A 245 18.96 -5.33 7.99
N ASP A 246 19.99 -5.48 7.17
CA ASP A 246 19.90 -6.16 5.86
C ASP A 246 18.81 -5.62 4.92
N GLY A 247 18.40 -4.35 5.13
CA GLY A 247 17.47 -3.64 4.24
C GLY A 247 18.13 -3.18 2.94
N ILE A 248 17.36 -2.43 2.15
CA ILE A 248 17.72 -2.05 0.78
C ILE A 248 19.04 -1.25 0.67
N MET A 249 19.35 -0.43 1.68
CA MET A 249 20.59 0.37 1.68
C MET A 249 21.82 -0.40 2.11
N GLY A 250 21.64 -1.54 2.81
CA GLY A 250 22.77 -2.19 3.46
C GLY A 250 23.41 -1.30 4.55
N PRO A 251 24.69 -1.54 4.91
CA PRO A 251 25.35 -0.85 6.03
C PRO A 251 25.87 0.55 5.72
N GLY A 252 25.84 1.00 4.46
CA GLY A 252 26.40 2.27 4.01
C GLY A 252 25.38 3.42 3.91
N ASP A 253 25.87 4.60 3.51
CA ASP A 253 25.03 5.77 3.22
C ASP A 253 24.82 5.96 1.72
N GLU A 254 25.60 5.29 0.87
CA GLU A 254 25.45 5.34 -0.57
C GLU A 254 24.43 4.29 -1.04
N VAL A 255 23.56 4.69 -1.96
CA VAL A 255 22.61 3.76 -2.58
C VAL A 255 23.37 2.73 -3.42
N PRO A 256 23.23 1.42 -3.14
CA PRO A 256 23.93 0.38 -3.91
C PRO A 256 23.57 0.42 -5.40
N ALA A 257 24.51 0.04 -6.27
CA ALA A 257 24.28 0.03 -7.72
C ALA A 257 23.08 -0.85 -8.10
N VAL A 258 22.97 -2.04 -7.51
CA VAL A 258 21.85 -2.96 -7.77
C VAL A 258 20.49 -2.35 -7.46
N VAL A 259 20.40 -1.46 -6.47
CA VAL A 259 19.17 -0.75 -6.10
C VAL A 259 18.81 0.29 -7.17
N ARG A 260 19.81 1.04 -7.67
CA ARG A 260 19.63 1.98 -8.78
C ARG A 260 19.20 1.26 -10.06
N ASP A 261 19.84 0.14 -10.36
CA ASP A 261 19.53 -0.68 -11.54
C ASP A 261 18.11 -1.26 -11.45
N ALA A 262 17.71 -1.75 -10.28
CA ALA A 262 16.36 -2.24 -10.03
C ALA A 262 15.30 -1.14 -10.23
N TYR A 263 15.52 0.05 -9.64
CA TYR A 263 14.62 1.20 -9.84
C TYR A 263 14.52 1.61 -11.31
N ALA A 264 15.65 1.69 -12.00
CA ALA A 264 15.72 2.04 -13.42
C ALA A 264 15.06 0.98 -14.33
N SER A 265 15.03 -0.29 -13.92
CA SER A 265 14.38 -1.37 -14.66
C SER A 265 12.85 -1.38 -14.55
N GLY A 266 12.27 -0.51 -13.72
CA GLY A 266 10.81 -0.42 -13.52
C GLY A 266 10.28 -1.26 -12.36
N ILE A 267 11.14 -1.67 -11.43
CA ILE A 267 10.70 -2.19 -10.13
C ILE A 267 10.18 -1.01 -9.31
N HIS A 268 8.99 -1.16 -8.74
CA HIS A 268 8.39 -0.14 -7.90
C HIS A 268 8.94 -0.19 -6.47
N PHE A 269 9.03 0.96 -5.86
CA PHE A 269 9.50 1.13 -4.50
C PHE A 269 8.38 1.69 -3.62
N ASP A 270 8.09 0.99 -2.51
CA ASP A 270 7.12 1.39 -1.50
C ASP A 270 7.81 1.71 -0.17
N ILE A 271 7.36 2.75 0.51
CA ILE A 271 8.02 3.12 1.77
C ILE A 271 7.77 2.12 2.89
N GLY A 272 6.63 1.38 2.87
CA GLY A 272 6.27 0.48 3.95
C GLY A 272 6.54 1.17 5.29
N TYR A 273 5.83 2.27 5.53
CA TYR A 273 6.23 3.30 6.49
C TYR A 273 6.60 2.76 7.87
N GLY A 274 5.73 1.99 8.53
CA GLY A 274 5.96 1.34 9.81
C GLY A 274 6.86 2.10 10.80
N ILE A 275 7.32 1.42 11.84
CA ILE A 275 8.17 2.01 12.89
C ILE A 275 9.64 2.19 12.47
N ASN A 276 10.06 1.59 11.37
CA ASN A 276 11.47 1.56 10.96
C ASN A 276 11.83 2.66 9.94
N PHE A 277 10.96 3.62 9.70
CA PHE A 277 11.21 4.71 8.78
C PHE A 277 12.42 5.56 9.20
N SER A 278 13.34 5.76 8.26
CA SER A 278 14.59 6.50 8.49
C SER A 278 14.67 7.74 7.60
N TYR A 279 14.64 8.93 8.21
CA TYR A 279 14.87 10.19 7.50
C TYR A 279 16.25 10.25 6.83
N ARG A 280 17.27 9.61 7.41
CA ARG A 280 18.61 9.55 6.84
C ARG A 280 18.60 8.78 5.52
N ILE A 281 18.04 7.56 5.55
CA ILE A 281 17.94 6.72 4.34
C ILE A 281 17.05 7.38 3.29
N ALA A 282 15.91 7.93 3.70
CA ALA A 282 15.03 8.64 2.78
C ALA A 282 15.75 9.78 2.05
N ARG A 283 16.55 10.58 2.76
CA ARG A 283 17.35 11.65 2.12
C ARG A 283 18.38 11.10 1.16
N SER A 284 19.14 10.07 1.54
CA SER A 284 20.14 9.45 0.64
C SER A 284 19.51 8.90 -0.64
N MET A 285 18.34 8.27 -0.52
CA MET A 285 17.59 7.77 -1.68
C MET A 285 17.06 8.92 -2.55
N MET A 286 16.49 9.96 -1.94
CA MET A 286 15.99 11.14 -2.67
C MET A 286 17.12 11.93 -3.36
N GLU A 287 18.29 12.06 -2.73
CA GLU A 287 19.49 12.69 -3.33
C GLU A 287 20.02 11.89 -4.52
N ALA A 288 19.73 10.60 -4.58
CA ALA A 288 20.02 9.73 -5.71
C ALA A 288 18.88 9.66 -6.76
N ASP A 289 17.89 10.55 -6.69
CA ASP A 289 16.69 10.58 -7.53
C ASP A 289 15.83 9.30 -7.46
N ILE A 290 15.94 8.54 -6.36
CA ILE A 290 15.14 7.36 -6.12
C ILE A 290 14.00 7.72 -5.17
N LEU A 291 12.83 7.98 -5.74
CA LEU A 291 11.62 8.34 -5.03
C LEU A 291 10.69 7.12 -4.89
N PRO A 292 9.90 7.00 -3.82
CA PRO A 292 8.95 5.91 -3.71
C PRO A 292 7.88 6.04 -4.79
N ASN A 293 7.47 4.93 -5.36
CA ASN A 293 6.34 4.89 -6.30
C ASN A 293 5.01 4.95 -5.56
N THR A 294 4.93 4.29 -4.41
CA THR A 294 3.73 4.18 -3.58
C THR A 294 4.03 4.42 -2.09
N ILE A 295 2.95 4.56 -1.34
CA ILE A 295 2.97 4.72 0.11
C ILE A 295 2.16 3.58 0.70
N GLY A 296 2.82 2.72 1.49
CA GLY A 296 2.18 1.81 2.42
C GLY A 296 2.43 2.26 3.85
N SER A 297 1.43 2.24 4.71
CA SER A 297 1.59 2.63 6.11
C SER A 297 2.25 1.55 6.94
N ASP A 298 2.10 0.30 6.54
CA ASP A 298 2.50 -0.89 7.31
C ASP A 298 1.88 -0.90 8.71
N VAL A 299 0.64 -0.44 8.81
CA VAL A 299 -0.07 -0.38 10.09
C VAL A 299 -0.55 -1.77 10.50
N HIS A 300 -0.22 -2.15 11.73
CA HIS A 300 -0.60 -3.41 12.36
C HIS A 300 -0.53 -3.32 13.90
N ALA A 301 -1.07 -4.31 14.61
CA ALA A 301 -1.26 -4.25 16.06
C ALA A 301 -0.05 -4.68 16.90
N ASP A 302 1.03 -5.20 16.32
CA ASP A 302 2.23 -5.65 17.06
C ASP A 302 2.96 -4.51 17.75
N PHE A 303 2.83 -3.31 17.21
CA PHE A 303 3.37 -2.10 17.81
C PHE A 303 2.24 -1.33 18.48
N ASN A 304 2.56 -0.55 19.47
CA ASN A 304 1.59 0.34 20.10
C ASN A 304 1.18 1.46 19.11
N CYS A 305 0.35 1.10 18.14
CA CYS A 305 -0.08 1.98 17.05
C CYS A 305 -1.14 3.00 17.48
N TYR A 306 -1.78 2.78 18.64
CA TYR A 306 -2.86 3.65 19.11
C TYR A 306 -2.33 4.70 20.08
N HIS A 307 -2.78 5.92 19.89
CA HIS A 307 -2.67 6.96 20.91
C HIS A 307 -3.74 6.81 22.01
N ASP A 308 -3.63 7.59 23.09
CA ASP A 308 -4.61 7.62 24.19
C ASP A 308 -6.03 7.96 23.71
N ASP A 309 -6.15 8.67 22.58
CA ASP A 309 -7.44 9.01 21.95
C ASP A 309 -7.92 7.96 20.93
N SER A 310 -7.30 6.80 20.90
CA SER A 310 -7.59 5.68 19.98
C SER A 310 -7.36 5.97 18.51
N LYS A 311 -6.47 6.91 18.17
CA LYS A 311 -6.04 7.17 16.80
C LYS A 311 -4.76 6.42 16.47
N LEU A 312 -4.65 5.95 15.23
CA LEU A 312 -3.46 5.27 14.74
C LEU A 312 -2.30 6.26 14.52
N ASP A 313 -1.12 5.93 15.06
CA ASP A 313 0.10 6.74 14.93
C ASP A 313 0.76 6.54 13.56
N TYR A 314 0.74 5.32 13.03
CA TYR A 314 1.35 4.93 11.76
C TYR A 314 0.27 4.85 10.66
N SER A 315 -0.36 5.99 10.34
CA SER A 315 -1.39 6.09 9.31
C SER A 315 -0.84 6.63 8.00
N MET A 316 -1.64 6.48 6.92
CA MET A 316 -1.35 7.14 5.64
C MET A 316 -1.10 8.65 5.78
N CYS A 317 -1.90 9.34 6.59
CA CYS A 317 -1.69 10.78 6.84
C CYS A 317 -0.34 11.06 7.52
N GLY A 318 0.09 10.17 8.43
CA GLY A 318 1.42 10.23 9.05
C GLY A 318 2.54 10.07 8.01
N ALA A 319 2.42 9.09 7.13
CA ALA A 319 3.38 8.86 6.04
C ALA A 319 3.47 10.03 5.07
N ILE A 320 2.31 10.55 4.61
CA ILE A 320 2.22 11.74 3.76
C ILE A 320 2.91 12.95 4.41
N THR A 321 2.63 13.19 5.68
CA THR A 321 3.24 14.30 6.44
C THR A 321 4.76 14.20 6.47
N ARG A 322 5.32 13.00 6.65
CA ARG A 322 6.78 12.80 6.70
C ARG A 322 7.45 13.01 5.33
N LEU A 323 6.82 12.57 4.25
CA LEU A 323 7.34 12.83 2.91
C LEU A 323 7.31 14.32 2.57
N CYS A 324 6.26 15.04 2.95
CA CYS A 324 6.21 16.50 2.82
C CYS A 324 7.30 17.18 3.68
N ALA A 325 7.53 16.70 4.89
CA ALA A 325 8.60 17.22 5.77
C ALA A 325 10.03 16.96 5.21
N LEU A 326 10.20 15.96 4.35
CA LEU A 326 11.43 15.70 3.60
C LEU A 326 11.59 16.65 2.38
N GLY A 327 10.58 17.47 2.07
CA GLY A 327 10.61 18.43 0.97
C GLY A 327 9.91 17.96 -0.31
N MET A 328 9.25 16.81 -0.30
CA MET A 328 8.47 16.37 -1.45
C MET A 328 7.21 17.24 -1.60
N PRO A 329 6.90 17.77 -2.81
CA PRO A 329 5.69 18.54 -3.04
C PRO A 329 4.43 17.73 -2.70
N LEU A 330 3.44 18.36 -2.07
CA LEU A 330 2.23 17.66 -1.63
C LEU A 330 1.50 16.96 -2.79
N ALA A 331 1.39 17.60 -3.95
CA ALA A 331 0.75 16.99 -5.13
C ALA A 331 1.45 15.69 -5.57
N ASP A 332 2.79 15.67 -5.49
CA ASP A 332 3.58 14.47 -5.79
C ASP A 332 3.37 13.37 -4.74
N VAL A 333 3.24 13.73 -3.47
CA VAL A 333 2.95 12.77 -2.39
C VAL A 333 1.53 12.21 -2.55
N ILE A 334 0.54 13.05 -2.85
CA ILE A 334 -0.83 12.61 -3.13
C ILE A 334 -0.88 11.67 -4.33
N SER A 335 -0.11 11.94 -5.39
CA SER A 335 -0.02 11.01 -6.54
C SER A 335 0.45 9.61 -6.11
N ARG A 336 1.38 9.52 -5.17
CA ARG A 336 1.90 8.25 -4.64
C ARG A 336 0.93 7.53 -3.71
N ALA A 337 -0.06 8.24 -3.20
CA ALA A 337 -1.12 7.69 -2.36
C ALA A 337 -2.44 7.48 -3.11
N THR A 338 -2.52 7.81 -4.39
CA THR A 338 -3.77 7.75 -5.19
C THR A 338 -3.53 7.17 -6.59
N LEU A 339 -3.06 7.99 -7.52
CA LEU A 339 -2.89 7.63 -8.93
C LEU A 339 -1.89 6.48 -9.15
N ASN A 340 -0.72 6.55 -8.50
CA ASN A 340 0.31 5.53 -8.69
C ASN A 340 -0.12 4.14 -8.20
N PRO A 341 -0.66 3.98 -6.96
CA PRO A 341 -1.18 2.68 -6.55
C PRO A 341 -2.36 2.21 -7.42
N ALA A 342 -3.26 3.10 -7.86
CA ALA A 342 -4.34 2.73 -8.77
C ALA A 342 -3.79 2.12 -10.08
N ARG A 343 -2.73 2.70 -10.64
CA ARG A 343 -2.05 2.16 -11.84
C ARG A 343 -1.46 0.77 -11.60
N ILE A 344 -0.79 0.57 -10.47
CA ILE A 344 -0.22 -0.74 -10.11
C ILE A 344 -1.33 -1.78 -9.97
N LEU A 345 -2.49 -1.39 -9.44
CA LEU A 345 -3.65 -2.25 -9.28
C LEU A 345 -4.49 -2.42 -10.55
N GLY A 346 -4.15 -1.71 -11.65
CA GLY A 346 -4.87 -1.78 -12.92
C GLY A 346 -6.21 -1.05 -12.93
N GLU A 347 -6.33 0.02 -12.14
CA GLU A 347 -7.56 0.78 -11.91
C GLU A 347 -7.47 2.25 -12.39
N GLU A 348 -7.03 2.47 -13.61
CA GLU A 348 -7.09 3.80 -14.24
C GLU A 348 -8.47 4.12 -14.85
#